data_3b0363efb216c23f4a9e1c978da62f09
#
_entry.id   3b0363efb216c23f4a9e1c978da62f09
#
_cell.length_a   1.000
_cell.length_b   1.000
_cell.length_c   1.000
_cell.angle_alpha   90.00
_cell.angle_beta   90.00
_cell.angle_gamma   90.00
#
_symmetry.space_group_name_H-M   'P 1'
#
loop_
_entity.id
_entity.type
_entity.pdbx_description
1 polymer ?
#
loop_
_entity_poly.entity_id
_entity_poly.type
_entity_poly.pdbx_seq_one_letter_code
_entity_poly.pdbx_strand_id
1 'polypeptide(L)'
;MLFVHEVHTVVGKRADQFEDAYRHGWMPVLAESSDARLLWYFDHAHGSGPAYRVVTVTGVADGAAWLRLAQRVATGDLRMWARHLDGLQHDSRGRILTPLVWSPTIPPLADIPTEPVEHEPTMYMEDTMWPFPGKVGEYIEAAGAVYRPALGAEGSHVNMSIELALQTMPGAGRHPEVTLLQKLSSLPLLIRLLTNDIPDEVTGPDSWMHQALDLRDQWRSKLLRTATWSPLS
;
A
#
# COMPACT_ATOMS: atom_id res chain seq x y z
N MET A 1 4.55 3.17 14.84
CA MET A 1 3.99 2.05 14.04
C MET A 1 4.89 1.82 12.83
N LEU A 2 5.07 0.56 12.44
CA LEU A 2 5.73 0.14 11.20
C LEU A 2 4.69 -0.47 10.28
N PHE A 3 4.98 -0.47 8.97
CA PHE A 3 4.13 -1.11 7.97
C PHE A 3 4.95 -2.15 7.20
N VAL A 4 4.48 -3.38 7.19
CA VAL A 4 5.02 -4.44 6.33
C VAL A 4 4.18 -4.45 5.08
N HIS A 5 4.80 -4.11 3.97
CA HIS A 5 4.19 -4.10 2.65
C HIS A 5 4.75 -5.25 1.85
N GLU A 6 3.91 -6.16 1.42
CA GLU A 6 4.31 -7.35 0.67
C GLU A 6 3.60 -7.40 -0.67
N VAL A 7 4.34 -7.83 -1.68
CA VAL A 7 3.81 -8.12 -3.02
C VAL A 7 4.00 -9.60 -3.28
N HIS A 8 2.90 -10.33 -3.40
CA HIS A 8 2.87 -11.76 -3.65
C HIS A 8 2.64 -12.03 -5.14
N THR A 9 3.41 -12.96 -5.71
CA THR A 9 3.15 -13.51 -7.05
C THR A 9 2.49 -14.87 -6.88
N VAL A 10 1.18 -14.90 -6.92
CA VAL A 10 0.38 -16.08 -6.62
C VAL A 10 0.37 -17.06 -7.80
N VAL A 11 0.34 -18.36 -7.53
CA VAL A 11 0.13 -19.39 -8.54
C VAL A 11 -1.31 -19.29 -9.06
N GLY A 12 -1.51 -18.91 -10.33
CA GLY A 12 -2.81 -18.51 -10.85
C GLY A 12 -3.96 -19.48 -10.60
N LYS A 13 -3.72 -20.80 -10.72
CA LYS A 13 -4.73 -21.83 -10.39
C LYS A 13 -5.05 -21.95 -8.90
N ARG A 14 -4.31 -21.28 -8.04
CA ARG A 14 -4.44 -21.31 -6.58
C ARG A 14 -4.78 -19.93 -5.98
N ALA A 15 -5.17 -18.98 -6.82
CA ALA A 15 -5.48 -17.61 -6.37
C ALA A 15 -6.57 -17.60 -5.30
N ASP A 16 -7.67 -18.32 -5.53
CA ASP A 16 -8.77 -18.42 -4.56
C ASP A 16 -8.33 -19.11 -3.24
N GLN A 17 -7.43 -20.10 -3.32
CA GLN A 17 -6.89 -20.77 -2.14
C GLN A 17 -5.95 -19.85 -1.35
N PHE A 18 -5.20 -18.99 -2.05
CA PHE A 18 -4.32 -18.00 -1.42
C PHE A 18 -5.13 -16.94 -0.69
N GLU A 19 -6.19 -16.42 -1.32
CA GLU A 19 -7.11 -15.49 -0.69
C GLU A 19 -7.80 -16.10 0.52
N ASP A 20 -8.33 -17.32 0.38
CA ASP A 20 -9.00 -18.06 1.47
C ASP A 20 -8.06 -18.31 2.66
N ALA A 21 -6.79 -18.67 2.39
CA ALA A 21 -5.78 -18.85 3.43
C ALA A 21 -5.43 -17.54 4.16
N TYR A 22 -5.41 -16.41 3.46
CA TYR A 22 -5.27 -15.10 4.11
C TYR A 22 -6.50 -14.74 4.93
N ARG A 23 -7.68 -14.89 4.36
CA ARG A 23 -8.95 -14.49 4.93
C ARG A 23 -9.30 -15.27 6.19
N HIS A 24 -9.24 -16.60 6.12
CA HIS A 24 -9.72 -17.50 7.19
C HIS A 24 -8.60 -18.09 8.04
N GLY A 25 -7.35 -17.87 7.67
CA GLY A 25 -6.20 -18.40 8.36
C GLY A 25 -5.24 -17.36 8.88
N TRP A 26 -4.54 -16.68 7.97
CA TRP A 26 -3.50 -15.71 8.36
C TRP A 26 -4.04 -14.55 9.18
N MET A 27 -5.10 -13.89 8.70
CA MET A 27 -5.66 -12.70 9.35
C MET A 27 -6.15 -12.96 10.78
N PRO A 28 -7.00 -13.98 11.08
CA PRO A 28 -7.44 -14.26 12.44
C PRO A 28 -6.29 -14.62 13.38
N VAL A 29 -5.38 -15.51 12.94
CA VAL A 29 -4.24 -15.92 13.77
C VAL A 29 -3.28 -14.75 14.01
N LEU A 30 -3.01 -13.92 12.99
CA LEU A 30 -2.23 -12.69 13.18
C LEU A 30 -2.82 -11.81 14.28
N ALA A 31 -4.14 -11.71 14.32
CA ALA A 31 -4.89 -10.87 15.24
C ALA A 31 -4.96 -11.40 16.69
N GLU A 32 -4.55 -12.64 16.98
CA GLU A 32 -4.45 -13.17 18.35
C GLU A 32 -3.45 -12.38 19.22
N SER A 33 -2.53 -11.64 18.61
CA SER A 33 -1.63 -10.72 19.29
C SER A 33 -2.04 -9.27 19.02
N SER A 34 -1.85 -8.37 19.97
CA SER A 34 -2.02 -6.92 19.77
C SER A 34 -0.88 -6.28 18.97
N ASP A 35 0.16 -7.03 18.63
CA ASP A 35 1.39 -6.52 18.00
C ASP A 35 1.19 -6.11 16.55
N ALA A 36 0.28 -6.76 15.83
CA ALA A 36 0.10 -6.55 14.40
C ALA A 36 -1.34 -6.80 13.94
N ARG A 37 -1.72 -6.15 12.85
CA ARG A 37 -3.00 -6.34 12.14
C ARG A 37 -2.77 -6.30 10.65
N LEU A 38 -3.45 -7.17 9.90
CA LEU A 38 -3.65 -6.96 8.47
C LEU A 38 -4.49 -5.68 8.32
N LEU A 39 -4.02 -4.74 7.51
CA LEU A 39 -4.73 -3.47 7.24
C LEU A 39 -5.45 -3.54 5.91
N TRP A 40 -4.75 -3.97 4.86
CA TRP A 40 -5.31 -4.12 3.53
C TRP A 40 -4.86 -5.43 2.88
N TYR A 41 -5.79 -6.01 2.14
CA TYR A 41 -5.55 -7.04 1.15
C TYR A 41 -6.05 -6.53 -0.20
N PHE A 42 -5.14 -6.42 -1.15
CA PHE A 42 -5.42 -5.89 -2.48
C PHE A 42 -5.10 -6.90 -3.57
N ASP A 43 -5.95 -6.96 -4.57
CA ASP A 43 -5.61 -7.48 -5.88
C ASP A 43 -5.07 -6.38 -6.79
N HIS A 44 -4.16 -6.69 -7.70
CA HIS A 44 -3.93 -5.82 -8.83
C HIS A 44 -5.21 -5.73 -9.66
N ALA A 45 -5.65 -4.50 -9.95
CA ALA A 45 -6.79 -4.31 -10.83
C ALA A 45 -6.50 -4.89 -12.22
N HIS A 46 -7.47 -5.61 -12.79
CA HIS A 46 -7.30 -6.30 -14.07
C HIS A 46 -6.83 -5.34 -15.16
N GLY A 47 -5.80 -5.72 -15.90
CA GLY A 47 -5.21 -4.92 -16.97
C GLY A 47 -4.22 -3.82 -16.52
N SER A 48 -4.02 -3.60 -15.20
CA SER A 48 -3.13 -2.56 -14.67
C SER A 48 -1.71 -3.05 -14.35
N GLY A 49 -1.43 -4.33 -14.57
CA GLY A 49 -0.13 -4.92 -14.25
C GLY A 49 -0.13 -6.44 -14.41
N PRO A 50 0.91 -7.13 -13.91
CA PRO A 50 0.97 -8.57 -13.97
C PRO A 50 -0.20 -9.23 -13.24
N ALA A 51 -0.81 -10.24 -13.88
CA ALA A 51 -1.90 -11.01 -13.30
C ALA A 51 -1.46 -11.79 -12.04
N TYR A 52 -2.43 -12.15 -11.21
CA TYR A 52 -2.23 -12.95 -9.99
C TYR A 52 -1.23 -12.32 -9.01
N ARG A 53 -1.22 -10.99 -8.95
CA ARG A 53 -0.48 -10.26 -7.92
C ARG A 53 -1.41 -9.75 -6.84
N VAL A 54 -1.02 -10.04 -5.62
CA VAL A 54 -1.67 -9.57 -4.39
C VAL A 54 -0.71 -8.65 -3.67
N VAL A 55 -1.23 -7.57 -3.10
CA VAL A 55 -0.49 -6.67 -2.23
C VAL A 55 -1.14 -6.70 -0.86
N THR A 56 -0.34 -6.95 0.17
CA THR A 56 -0.81 -6.87 1.56
C THR A 56 -0.06 -5.79 2.32
N VAL A 57 -0.79 -5.12 3.22
CA VAL A 57 -0.21 -4.14 4.13
C VAL A 57 -0.57 -4.54 5.54
N THR A 58 0.44 -4.85 6.35
CA THR A 58 0.30 -5.19 7.76
C THR A 58 0.84 -4.05 8.62
N GLY A 59 0.00 -3.53 9.50
CA GLY A 59 0.44 -2.60 10.56
C GLY A 59 1.08 -3.36 11.71
N VAL A 60 2.23 -2.88 12.18
CA VAL A 60 2.96 -3.45 13.33
C VAL A 60 3.22 -2.34 14.33
N ALA A 61 2.95 -2.58 15.61
CA ALA A 61 2.95 -1.54 16.65
C ALA A 61 4.30 -0.79 16.73
N ASP A 62 5.41 -1.54 16.74
CA ASP A 62 6.77 -1.00 16.84
C ASP A 62 7.82 -2.05 16.43
N GLY A 63 9.12 -1.72 16.60
CA GLY A 63 10.21 -2.64 16.25
C GLY A 63 10.26 -3.89 17.14
N ALA A 64 9.85 -3.81 18.41
CA ALA A 64 9.78 -4.97 19.30
C ALA A 64 8.65 -5.92 18.89
N ALA A 65 7.50 -5.37 18.53
CA ALA A 65 6.37 -6.11 17.93
C ALA A 65 6.77 -6.78 16.61
N TRP A 66 7.57 -6.10 15.80
CA TRP A 66 8.13 -6.70 14.57
C TRP A 66 8.98 -7.94 14.86
N LEU A 67 9.85 -7.89 15.85
CA LEU A 67 10.67 -9.05 16.23
C LEU A 67 9.81 -10.21 16.74
N ARG A 68 8.76 -9.94 17.53
CA ARG A 68 7.82 -10.98 17.99
C ARG A 68 7.04 -11.56 16.81
N LEU A 69 6.57 -10.73 15.88
CA LEU A 69 5.90 -11.19 14.66
C LEU A 69 6.83 -12.11 13.84
N ALA A 70 8.08 -11.71 13.62
CA ALA A 70 9.07 -12.54 12.92
C ALA A 70 9.28 -13.89 13.62
N GLN A 71 9.29 -13.93 14.96
CA GLN A 71 9.38 -15.16 15.73
C GLN A 71 8.13 -16.03 15.59
N ARG A 72 6.92 -15.45 15.62
CA ARG A 72 5.66 -16.16 15.38
C ARG A 72 5.63 -16.83 14.00
N VAL A 73 6.15 -16.13 12.98
CA VAL A 73 6.27 -16.66 11.61
C VAL A 73 7.32 -17.78 11.53
N ALA A 74 8.47 -17.60 12.17
CA ALA A 74 9.58 -18.56 12.05
C ALA A 74 9.33 -19.86 12.82
N THR A 75 8.81 -19.78 14.04
CA THR A 75 8.72 -20.90 14.99
C THR A 75 7.40 -20.99 15.76
N GLY A 76 6.55 -19.95 15.69
CA GLY A 76 5.31 -19.86 16.44
C GLY A 76 4.07 -20.33 15.66
N ASP A 77 2.94 -19.78 16.05
CA ASP A 77 1.59 -20.09 15.57
C ASP A 77 1.36 -19.72 14.11
N LEU A 78 1.99 -18.66 13.60
CA LEU A 78 1.91 -18.25 12.20
C LEU A 78 2.74 -19.14 11.24
N ARG A 79 3.65 -19.98 11.75
CA ARG A 79 4.55 -20.79 10.92
C ARG A 79 3.81 -21.71 9.95
N MET A 80 2.73 -22.32 10.41
CA MET A 80 1.95 -23.23 9.57
C MET A 80 1.32 -22.46 8.40
N TRP A 81 0.74 -21.30 8.68
CA TRP A 81 0.12 -20.44 7.66
C TRP A 81 1.15 -19.85 6.71
N ALA A 82 2.31 -19.41 7.19
CA ALA A 82 3.39 -18.95 6.33
C ALA A 82 3.81 -20.01 5.32
N ARG A 83 4.02 -21.26 5.77
CA ARG A 83 4.37 -22.37 4.89
C ARG A 83 3.25 -22.75 3.92
N HIS A 84 1.99 -22.63 4.35
CA HIS A 84 0.86 -22.88 3.48
C HIS A 84 0.80 -21.85 2.36
N LEU A 85 0.92 -20.56 2.70
CA LEU A 85 0.97 -19.46 1.74
C LEU A 85 2.16 -19.58 0.77
N ASP A 86 3.35 -19.97 1.27
CA ASP A 86 4.53 -20.23 0.43
C ASP A 86 4.27 -21.29 -0.62
N GLY A 87 3.46 -22.30 -0.31
CA GLY A 87 3.05 -23.33 -1.27
C GLY A 87 2.06 -22.85 -2.34
N LEU A 88 1.47 -21.69 -2.17
CA LEU A 88 0.44 -21.11 -3.06
C LEU A 88 0.96 -19.96 -3.93
N GLN A 89 2.21 -19.54 -3.75
CA GLN A 89 2.84 -18.44 -4.47
C GLN A 89 4.17 -18.84 -5.10
N HIS A 90 4.62 -18.10 -6.09
CA HIS A 90 5.94 -18.25 -6.72
C HIS A 90 7.02 -17.50 -5.94
N ASP A 91 6.70 -16.28 -5.51
CA ASP A 91 7.56 -15.42 -4.70
C ASP A 91 6.73 -14.41 -3.88
N SER A 92 7.36 -13.85 -2.87
CA SER A 92 6.90 -12.64 -2.19
C SER A 92 8.06 -11.65 -2.02
N ARG A 93 7.74 -10.35 -2.06
CA ARG A 93 8.71 -9.28 -1.86
C ARG A 93 8.20 -8.33 -0.81
N GLY A 94 8.85 -8.36 0.36
CA GLY A 94 8.49 -7.51 1.50
C GLY A 94 9.36 -6.26 1.61
N ARG A 95 8.77 -5.19 2.15
CA ARG A 95 9.43 -3.95 2.58
C ARG A 95 8.93 -3.59 3.97
N ILE A 96 9.79 -3.00 4.80
CA ILE A 96 9.37 -2.37 6.04
C ILE A 96 9.38 -0.87 5.83
N LEU A 97 8.26 -0.25 6.10
CA LEU A 97 8.01 1.16 5.83
C LEU A 97 7.68 1.90 7.13
N THR A 98 8.02 3.18 7.19
CA THR A 98 7.63 4.10 8.26
C THR A 98 6.76 5.21 7.71
N PRO A 99 5.79 5.72 8.51
CA PRO A 99 4.96 6.83 8.06
C PRO A 99 5.79 8.12 7.91
N LEU A 100 5.46 8.90 6.89
CA LEU A 100 5.95 10.26 6.76
C LEU A 100 5.32 11.15 7.85
N VAL A 101 5.98 12.26 8.18
CA VAL A 101 5.50 13.20 9.21
C VAL A 101 4.09 13.73 8.95
N TRP A 102 3.69 13.83 7.68
CA TRP A 102 2.38 14.29 7.25
C TRP A 102 1.45 13.15 6.78
N SER A 103 1.85 11.88 6.96
CA SER A 103 0.97 10.76 6.63
C SER A 103 -0.34 10.85 7.43
N PRO A 104 -1.49 10.58 6.80
CA PRO A 104 -2.72 10.39 7.56
C PRO A 104 -2.57 9.31 8.62
N THR A 105 -3.26 9.49 9.72
CA THR A 105 -3.28 8.52 10.82
C THR A 105 -4.31 7.44 10.50
N ILE A 106 -3.88 6.19 10.49
CA ILE A 106 -4.80 5.05 10.44
C ILE A 106 -5.44 4.82 11.82
N PRO A 107 -6.58 4.11 11.91
CA PRO A 107 -7.14 3.71 13.20
C PRO A 107 -6.12 2.96 14.06
N PRO A 108 -6.22 3.03 15.40
CA PRO A 108 -5.42 2.20 16.29
C PRO A 108 -5.53 0.72 15.92
N LEU A 109 -4.46 -0.06 16.07
CA LEU A 109 -4.49 -1.49 15.73
C LEU A 109 -5.60 -2.26 16.46
N ALA A 110 -5.99 -1.81 17.65
CA ALA A 110 -7.08 -2.41 18.43
C ALA A 110 -8.45 -2.25 17.77
N ASP A 111 -8.61 -1.22 16.94
CA ASP A 111 -9.87 -0.91 16.25
C ASP A 111 -9.95 -1.53 14.85
N ILE A 112 -8.86 -2.15 14.38
CA ILE A 112 -8.84 -2.86 13.10
C ILE A 112 -9.56 -4.20 13.24
N PRO A 113 -10.47 -4.55 12.31
CA PRO A 113 -11.16 -5.84 12.31
C PRO A 113 -10.20 -7.03 12.44
N THR A 114 -10.53 -7.97 13.30
CA THR A 114 -9.78 -9.22 13.52
C THR A 114 -10.33 -10.39 12.71
N GLU A 115 -11.56 -10.23 12.24
CA GLU A 115 -12.28 -11.17 11.39
C GLU A 115 -12.73 -10.48 10.10
N PRO A 116 -12.90 -11.23 9.01
CA PRO A 116 -13.39 -10.68 7.74
C PRO A 116 -14.76 -10.00 7.87
N VAL A 117 -14.87 -8.77 7.35
CA VAL A 117 -16.14 -8.03 7.28
C VAL A 117 -16.38 -7.64 5.83
N GLU A 118 -17.49 -8.08 5.24
CA GLU A 118 -17.78 -7.83 3.84
C GLU A 118 -18.11 -6.35 3.57
N HIS A 119 -17.57 -5.82 2.50
CA HIS A 119 -17.83 -4.48 2.01
C HIS A 119 -17.69 -4.42 0.47
N GLU A 120 -18.11 -3.34 -0.15
CA GLU A 120 -17.86 -3.11 -1.57
C GLU A 120 -16.37 -2.88 -1.84
N PRO A 121 -15.82 -3.48 -2.91
CA PRO A 121 -14.43 -3.26 -3.27
C PRO A 121 -14.14 -1.78 -3.56
N THR A 122 -13.02 -1.30 -3.08
CA THR A 122 -12.55 0.06 -3.28
C THR A 122 -11.29 0.07 -4.12
N MET A 123 -11.19 1.06 -5.02
CA MET A 123 -10.03 1.24 -5.87
C MET A 123 -9.00 2.16 -5.23
N TYR A 124 -7.75 1.77 -5.37
CA TYR A 124 -6.59 2.52 -4.89
C TYR A 124 -5.55 2.68 -6.00
N MET A 125 -4.79 3.75 -5.91
CA MET A 125 -3.53 3.91 -6.64
C MET A 125 -2.38 3.84 -5.62
N GLU A 126 -1.47 2.91 -5.84
CA GLU A 126 -0.20 2.86 -5.11
C GLU A 126 0.89 3.47 -5.98
N ASP A 127 1.38 4.63 -5.57
CA ASP A 127 2.52 5.28 -6.19
C ASP A 127 3.79 5.00 -5.39
N THR A 128 4.80 4.49 -6.06
CA THR A 128 6.14 4.32 -5.50
C THR A 128 7.10 5.23 -6.26
N MET A 129 7.73 6.17 -5.56
CA MET A 129 8.65 7.14 -6.10
C MET A 129 10.06 6.90 -5.58
N TRP A 130 11.05 7.19 -6.44
CA TRP A 130 12.46 7.10 -6.11
C TRP A 130 13.12 8.48 -6.28
N PRO A 131 13.13 9.31 -5.22
CA PRO A 131 13.82 10.59 -5.25
C PRO A 131 15.29 10.46 -5.60
N PHE A 132 15.86 11.49 -6.22
CA PHE A 132 17.29 11.53 -6.49
C PHE A 132 18.13 11.42 -5.21
N PRO A 133 19.37 10.91 -5.29
CA PRO A 133 20.26 10.87 -4.15
C PRO A 133 20.36 12.23 -3.45
N GLY A 134 20.12 12.28 -2.14
CA GLY A 134 20.12 13.50 -1.35
C GLY A 134 18.82 14.32 -1.41
N LYS A 135 17.87 13.99 -2.28
CA LYS A 135 16.62 14.76 -2.47
C LYS A 135 15.39 14.21 -1.71
N VAL A 136 15.53 13.11 -0.97
CA VAL A 136 14.37 12.48 -0.31
C VAL A 136 13.68 13.40 0.68
N GLY A 137 14.42 14.19 1.47
CA GLY A 137 13.84 15.14 2.42
C GLY A 137 13.05 16.25 1.71
N GLU A 138 13.67 16.90 0.71
CA GLU A 138 13.03 17.94 -0.11
C GLU A 138 11.76 17.39 -0.80
N TYR A 139 11.83 16.16 -1.34
CA TYR A 139 10.67 15.51 -1.96
C TYR A 139 9.53 15.30 -0.97
N ILE A 140 9.83 14.79 0.24
CA ILE A 140 8.82 14.57 1.28
C ILE A 140 8.16 15.87 1.72
N GLU A 141 8.93 16.92 1.93
CA GLU A 141 8.43 18.25 2.31
C GLU A 141 7.55 18.85 1.20
N ALA A 142 8.04 18.85 -0.04
CA ALA A 142 7.30 19.39 -1.18
C ALA A 142 6.01 18.59 -1.46
N ALA A 143 6.04 17.26 -1.38
CA ALA A 143 4.85 16.43 -1.53
C ALA A 143 3.79 16.73 -0.46
N GLY A 144 4.20 16.94 0.78
CA GLY A 144 3.30 17.33 1.88
C GLY A 144 2.72 18.73 1.73
N ALA A 145 3.52 19.67 1.24
CA ALA A 145 3.13 21.08 1.12
C ALA A 145 2.34 21.41 -0.16
N VAL A 146 2.60 20.69 -1.26
CA VAL A 146 2.03 21.01 -2.59
C VAL A 146 1.08 19.91 -3.06
N TYR A 147 1.55 18.68 -3.15
CA TYR A 147 0.75 17.59 -3.73
C TYR A 147 -0.46 17.20 -2.86
N ARG A 148 -0.24 16.98 -1.57
CA ARG A 148 -1.31 16.58 -0.65
C ARG A 148 -2.50 17.58 -0.62
N PRO A 149 -2.30 18.91 -0.49
CA PRO A 149 -3.41 19.86 -0.55
C PRO A 149 -4.11 19.89 -1.90
N ALA A 150 -3.37 19.72 -3.00
CA ALA A 150 -3.93 19.74 -4.35
C ALA A 150 -4.93 18.60 -4.60
N LEU A 151 -4.78 17.44 -3.95
CA LEU A 151 -5.69 16.29 -4.09
C LEU A 151 -7.06 16.54 -3.44
N GLY A 152 -7.12 17.29 -2.33
CA GLY A 152 -8.35 17.53 -1.57
C GLY A 152 -8.99 18.90 -1.83
N ALA A 153 -8.44 19.71 -2.74
CA ALA A 153 -8.96 21.05 -3.02
C ALA A 153 -10.36 20.96 -3.66
N GLU A 154 -11.25 21.87 -3.25
CA GLU A 154 -12.57 22.03 -3.85
C GLU A 154 -12.40 22.39 -5.33
N GLY A 155 -13.02 21.63 -6.23
CA GLY A 155 -12.80 21.77 -7.67
C GLY A 155 -11.57 21.05 -8.20
N SER A 156 -10.83 20.30 -7.37
CA SER A 156 -9.75 19.42 -7.82
C SER A 156 -10.28 18.44 -8.87
N HIS A 157 -9.63 18.42 -10.03
CA HIS A 157 -9.90 17.45 -11.07
C HIS A 157 -9.46 16.04 -10.66
N VAL A 158 -8.84 15.89 -9.47
CA VAL A 158 -8.25 14.67 -8.95
C VAL A 158 -8.93 14.31 -7.62
N ASN A 159 -10.03 13.55 -7.68
CA ASN A 159 -10.73 13.06 -6.49
C ASN A 159 -10.02 11.83 -5.90
N MET A 160 -8.85 12.02 -5.33
CA MET A 160 -8.11 11.02 -4.59
C MET A 160 -7.84 11.51 -3.17
N SER A 161 -7.85 10.60 -2.21
CA SER A 161 -7.37 10.87 -0.85
C SER A 161 -6.14 10.02 -0.55
N ILE A 162 -5.12 10.63 0.05
CA ILE A 162 -3.98 9.87 0.55
C ILE A 162 -4.41 9.18 1.84
N GLU A 163 -4.37 7.85 1.86
CA GLU A 163 -4.65 7.05 3.06
C GLU A 163 -3.38 6.73 3.84
N LEU A 164 -2.26 6.54 3.14
CA LEU A 164 -0.93 6.38 3.74
C LEU A 164 0.13 7.07 2.89
N ALA A 165 1.10 7.68 3.57
CA ALA A 165 2.32 8.21 2.99
C ALA A 165 3.52 7.65 3.76
N LEU A 166 4.34 6.83 3.11
CA LEU A 166 5.33 5.98 3.74
C LEU A 166 6.71 6.17 3.10
N GLN A 167 7.77 5.90 3.85
CA GLN A 167 9.13 5.73 3.31
C GLN A 167 9.72 4.38 3.70
N THR A 168 10.54 3.80 2.82
CA THR A 168 11.24 2.56 3.12
C THR A 168 12.31 2.80 4.17
N MET A 169 12.33 1.96 5.20
CA MET A 169 13.39 1.99 6.21
C MET A 169 14.76 1.62 5.60
N PRO A 170 15.85 2.25 6.04
CA PRO A 170 17.19 1.85 5.63
C PRO A 170 17.42 0.35 5.86
N GLY A 171 17.90 -0.34 4.82
CA GLY A 171 18.15 -1.79 4.87
C GLY A 171 16.92 -2.68 4.68
N ALA A 172 15.71 -2.12 4.55
CA ALA A 172 14.46 -2.88 4.43
C ALA A 172 13.86 -2.87 3.01
N GLY A 173 14.64 -2.51 2.01
CA GLY A 173 14.25 -2.44 0.60
C GLY A 173 15.10 -1.46 -0.18
N ARG A 174 14.62 -1.02 -1.36
CA ARG A 174 15.27 0.03 -2.13
C ARG A 174 15.17 1.36 -1.36
N HIS A 175 16.28 2.08 -1.28
CA HIS A 175 16.34 3.39 -0.62
C HIS A 175 17.15 4.39 -1.49
N PRO A 176 16.73 5.65 -1.63
CA PRO A 176 15.49 6.24 -1.10
C PRO A 176 14.24 5.78 -1.87
N GLU A 177 13.16 5.58 -1.15
CA GLU A 177 11.86 5.21 -1.74
C GLU A 177 10.73 5.77 -0.89
N VAL A 178 9.74 6.41 -1.54
CA VAL A 178 8.51 6.91 -0.92
C VAL A 178 7.33 6.20 -1.58
N THR A 179 6.37 5.78 -0.79
CA THR A 179 5.15 5.11 -1.25
C THR A 179 3.93 5.87 -0.76
N LEU A 180 3.02 6.19 -1.67
CA LEU A 180 1.71 6.76 -1.37
C LEU A 180 0.63 5.72 -1.70
N LEU A 181 -0.26 5.48 -0.77
CA LEU A 181 -1.48 4.71 -0.98
C LEU A 181 -2.64 5.69 -1.05
N GLN A 182 -3.29 5.78 -2.20
CA GLN A 182 -4.29 6.78 -2.51
C GLN A 182 -5.61 6.12 -2.89
N LYS A 183 -6.68 6.45 -2.17
CA LYS A 183 -8.03 5.97 -2.46
C LYS A 183 -8.64 6.77 -3.59
N LEU A 184 -9.22 6.08 -4.57
CA LEU A 184 -9.90 6.69 -5.70
C LEU A 184 -11.39 6.87 -5.37
N SER A 185 -11.86 8.10 -5.37
CA SER A 185 -13.25 8.41 -5.05
C SER A 185 -14.16 8.38 -6.28
N SER A 186 -13.60 8.27 -7.48
CA SER A 186 -14.36 8.44 -8.73
C SER A 186 -13.78 7.62 -9.88
N LEU A 187 -14.62 6.75 -10.48
CA LEU A 187 -14.27 6.02 -11.69
C LEU A 187 -14.02 6.92 -12.92
N PRO A 188 -14.78 8.00 -13.17
CA PRO A 188 -14.48 8.93 -14.26
C PRO A 188 -13.07 9.50 -14.21
N LEU A 189 -12.54 9.80 -13.02
CA LEU A 189 -11.18 10.26 -12.88
C LEU A 189 -10.16 9.21 -13.33
N LEU A 190 -10.35 7.96 -12.92
CA LEU A 190 -9.49 6.87 -13.34
C LEU A 190 -9.44 6.77 -14.87
N ILE A 191 -10.59 6.88 -15.54
CA ILE A 191 -10.66 6.87 -17.02
C ILE A 191 -9.84 8.02 -17.59
N ARG A 192 -9.99 9.24 -17.07
CA ARG A 192 -9.22 10.41 -17.53
C ARG A 192 -7.71 10.22 -17.37
N LEU A 193 -7.27 9.69 -16.23
CA LEU A 193 -5.87 9.36 -16.00
C LEU A 193 -5.35 8.32 -17.01
N LEU A 194 -6.13 7.29 -17.30
CA LEU A 194 -5.75 6.22 -18.23
C LEU A 194 -5.77 6.68 -19.71
N THR A 195 -6.61 7.64 -20.07
CA THR A 195 -6.71 8.18 -21.42
C THR A 195 -5.85 9.43 -21.65
N ASN A 196 -5.07 9.83 -20.63
CA ASN A 196 -4.27 11.06 -20.66
C ASN A 196 -5.10 12.33 -20.94
N ASP A 197 -6.39 12.29 -20.62
CA ASP A 197 -7.28 13.45 -20.65
C ASP A 197 -7.16 14.22 -19.31
N ILE A 198 -5.97 14.72 -19.06
CA ILE A 198 -5.61 15.40 -17.82
C ILE A 198 -5.43 16.87 -18.12
N PRO A 199 -6.09 17.80 -17.36
CA PRO A 199 -5.96 19.22 -17.56
C PRO A 199 -4.51 19.72 -17.40
N ASP A 200 -4.18 20.80 -18.11
CA ASP A 200 -2.84 21.41 -18.04
C ASP A 200 -2.46 21.88 -16.63
N GLU A 201 -3.44 22.17 -15.78
CA GLU A 201 -3.22 22.51 -14.36
C GLU A 201 -2.57 21.36 -13.58
N VAL A 202 -2.74 20.11 -14.05
CA VAL A 202 -2.16 18.92 -13.42
C VAL A 202 -0.83 18.51 -14.07
N THR A 203 -0.62 18.83 -15.34
CA THR A 203 0.54 18.40 -16.14
C THR A 203 1.44 19.53 -16.60
N GLY A 204 0.97 20.78 -16.54
CA GLY A 204 1.69 21.98 -17.00
C GLY A 204 2.90 22.33 -16.12
N PRO A 205 3.70 23.34 -16.52
CA PRO A 205 4.94 23.73 -15.85
C PRO A 205 4.79 24.09 -14.38
N ASP A 206 3.64 24.65 -13.99
CA ASP A 206 3.35 25.05 -12.61
C ASP A 206 2.73 23.93 -11.77
N SER A 207 2.50 22.75 -12.39
CA SER A 207 1.91 21.61 -11.70
C SER A 207 2.91 20.91 -10.78
N TRP A 208 2.38 20.19 -9.77
CA TRP A 208 3.18 19.29 -8.95
C TRP A 208 3.94 18.26 -9.78
N MET A 209 3.31 17.66 -10.79
CA MET A 209 3.92 16.63 -11.63
C MET A 209 5.18 17.14 -12.32
N HIS A 210 5.15 18.39 -12.80
CA HIS A 210 6.31 19.02 -13.43
C HIS A 210 7.37 19.42 -12.39
N GLN A 211 6.99 20.12 -11.31
CA GLN A 211 7.92 20.54 -10.25
C GLN A 211 8.63 19.34 -9.59
N ALA A 212 7.94 18.22 -9.44
CA ALA A 212 8.52 17.00 -8.84
C ALA A 212 9.65 16.40 -9.70
N LEU A 213 9.77 16.75 -10.98
CA LEU A 213 10.85 16.26 -11.85
C LEU A 213 12.24 16.75 -11.41
N ASP A 214 12.33 17.87 -10.69
CA ASP A 214 13.58 18.34 -10.09
C ASP A 214 14.01 17.50 -8.87
N LEU A 215 13.10 16.70 -8.35
CA LEU A 215 13.29 15.90 -7.15
C LEU A 215 13.34 14.39 -7.44
N ARG A 216 12.63 13.96 -8.48
CA ARG A 216 12.59 12.56 -8.93
C ARG A 216 12.13 12.50 -10.39
N ASP A 217 12.62 11.52 -11.14
CA ASP A 217 12.17 11.21 -12.51
C ASP A 217 11.70 9.76 -12.66
N GLN A 218 11.81 8.98 -11.59
CA GLN A 218 11.37 7.59 -11.55
C GLN A 218 10.22 7.41 -10.56
N TRP A 219 9.12 6.88 -11.04
CA TRP A 219 8.02 6.41 -10.21
C TRP A 219 7.29 5.25 -10.89
N ARG A 220 6.50 4.56 -10.12
CA ARG A 220 5.64 3.49 -10.60
C ARG A 220 4.29 3.60 -9.93
N SER A 221 3.23 3.63 -10.73
CA SER A 221 1.85 3.55 -10.28
C SER A 221 1.31 2.15 -10.49
N LYS A 222 0.48 1.70 -9.55
CA LYS A 222 -0.29 0.47 -9.64
C LYS A 222 -1.73 0.78 -9.28
N LEU A 223 -2.66 0.21 -10.02
CA LEU A 223 -4.05 0.19 -9.61
C LEU A 223 -4.32 -1.09 -8.82
N LEU A 224 -4.85 -0.89 -7.63
CA LEU A 224 -5.17 -1.93 -6.67
C LEU A 224 -6.67 -1.89 -6.38
N ARG A 225 -7.23 -3.04 -6.08
CA ARG A 225 -8.62 -3.19 -5.66
C ARG A 225 -8.63 -3.96 -4.34
N THR A 226 -9.31 -3.46 -3.32
CA THR A 226 -9.50 -4.23 -2.10
C THR A 226 -10.29 -5.51 -2.39
N ALA A 227 -9.93 -6.61 -1.71
CA ALA A 227 -10.86 -7.71 -1.56
C ALA A 227 -12.10 -7.23 -0.78
N THR A 228 -13.24 -7.88 -0.96
CA THR A 228 -14.51 -7.51 -0.29
C THR A 228 -14.48 -7.64 1.23
N TRP A 229 -13.48 -8.32 1.75
CA TRP A 229 -13.26 -8.60 3.17
C TRP A 229 -12.02 -7.91 3.76
N SER A 230 -11.32 -7.09 2.98
CA SER A 230 -10.13 -6.36 3.44
C SER A 230 -10.46 -5.55 4.69
N PRO A 231 -9.65 -5.59 5.78
CA PRO A 231 -9.99 -4.90 7.03
C PRO A 231 -10.25 -3.41 6.87
N LEU A 232 -9.50 -2.76 6.01
CA LEU A 232 -9.72 -1.38 5.59
C LEU A 232 -10.08 -1.31 4.11
N SER A 233 -10.92 -0.32 3.75
CA SER A 233 -11.44 -0.13 2.39
C SER A 233 -11.55 1.35 2.02
#